data_225e60e8ea52756e6b45fc656d370552
#
_entry.id   225e60e8ea52756e6b45fc656d370552
#
_cell.length_a   1.000
_cell.length_b   1.000
_cell.length_c   1.000
_cell.angle_alpha   90.00
_cell.angle_beta   90.00
_cell.angle_gamma   90.00
#
_symmetry.space_group_name_H-M   'P 1'
#
loop_
_entity.id
_entity.type
_entity.pdbx_description
1 polymer ?
#
loop_
_entity_poly.entity_id
_entity_poly.type
_entity_poly.pdbx_seq_one_letter_code
_entity_poly.pdbx_strand_id
1 'polypeptide(L)'
;MTKQQAIKLLKEKYLSNMKEDSELFVGVELEFPIVETNGNKTNIEVTKNLFRTLANLSDFEVEKIDDNQNPIQLIHCSSKDRILFELSYNTIEFAFERAHSINEVAKRFEAYLKIIQPILQENNHEIQGHGIHPLWKENDNSPVKIERYKMLMAFLAMNGTGMKTHSYPSYGAFICGNQVQLDVRRDNYLRIINAFNKIEAAKAYLFSNSEFSAEAWDTKI
;
A
#
# COMPACT_ATOMS: atom_id res chain seq x y z
N MET A 1 -26.07 -21.07 5.19
CA MET A 1 -24.75 -21.63 5.61
C MET A 1 -24.75 -21.75 7.13
N THR A 2 -24.49 -22.94 7.69
CA THR A 2 -24.38 -23.13 9.14
C THR A 2 -23.01 -22.63 9.66
N LYS A 3 -22.91 -22.37 10.98
CA LYS A 3 -21.63 -22.01 11.62
C LYS A 3 -20.53 -23.06 11.36
N GLN A 4 -20.88 -24.35 11.39
CA GLN A 4 -19.91 -25.41 11.13
C GLN A 4 -19.42 -25.44 9.69
N GLN A 5 -20.31 -25.20 8.73
CA GLN A 5 -19.90 -25.05 7.31
C GLN A 5 -18.98 -23.83 7.10
N ALA A 6 -19.29 -22.71 7.74
CA ALA A 6 -18.42 -21.53 7.67
C ALA A 6 -17.03 -21.79 8.26
N ILE A 7 -16.96 -22.42 9.44
CA ILE A 7 -15.69 -22.82 10.07
C ILE A 7 -14.88 -23.76 9.16
N LYS A 8 -15.55 -24.74 8.54
CA LYS A 8 -14.89 -25.68 7.62
C LYS A 8 -14.28 -24.94 6.43
N LEU A 9 -15.06 -24.07 5.77
CA LEU A 9 -14.58 -23.27 4.63
C LEU A 9 -13.40 -22.35 5.00
N LEU A 10 -13.46 -21.70 6.16
CA LEU A 10 -12.36 -20.86 6.65
C LEU A 10 -11.10 -21.70 6.91
N LYS A 11 -11.22 -22.85 7.55
CA LYS A 11 -10.08 -23.76 7.76
C LYS A 11 -9.49 -24.24 6.43
N GLU A 12 -10.32 -24.65 5.49
CA GLU A 12 -9.87 -25.06 4.16
C GLU A 12 -9.13 -23.91 3.45
N LYS A 13 -9.69 -22.70 3.50
CA LYS A 13 -9.09 -21.54 2.84
C LYS A 13 -7.76 -21.09 3.44
N TYR A 14 -7.65 -21.03 4.76
CA TYR A 14 -6.51 -20.43 5.44
C TYR A 14 -5.47 -21.44 5.97
N LEU A 15 -5.86 -22.68 6.24
CA LEU A 15 -4.97 -23.66 6.85
C LEU A 15 -4.52 -24.78 5.90
N SER A 16 -5.21 -25.00 4.77
CA SER A 16 -4.86 -26.09 3.85
C SER A 16 -3.51 -25.87 3.17
N ASN A 17 -3.15 -24.60 2.94
CA ASN A 17 -1.92 -24.22 2.25
C ASN A 17 -0.77 -23.84 3.21
N MET A 18 -0.96 -24.05 4.52
CA MET A 18 0.11 -23.81 5.48
C MET A 18 1.25 -24.81 5.29
N LYS A 19 2.45 -24.28 5.21
CA LYS A 19 3.68 -25.08 5.10
C LYS A 19 4.01 -25.75 6.42
N GLU A 20 4.50 -26.98 6.36
CA GLU A 20 5.06 -27.68 7.54
C GLU A 20 6.47 -27.15 7.84
N ASP A 21 7.27 -26.99 6.79
CA ASP A 21 8.60 -26.36 6.84
C ASP A 21 8.59 -25.08 6.02
N SER A 22 8.84 -23.95 6.66
CA SER A 22 9.00 -22.66 6.00
C SER A 22 10.40 -22.12 6.26
N GLU A 23 11.04 -21.63 5.20
CA GLU A 23 12.12 -20.67 5.37
C GLU A 23 11.51 -19.39 5.92
N LEU A 24 12.24 -18.69 6.80
CA LEU A 24 11.76 -17.43 7.35
C LEU A 24 11.94 -16.32 6.29
N PHE A 25 10.91 -16.10 5.49
CA PHE A 25 10.83 -14.96 4.60
C PHE A 25 10.07 -13.80 5.25
N VAL A 26 10.42 -12.60 4.82
CA VAL A 26 9.62 -11.40 5.05
C VAL A 26 9.07 -10.90 3.72
N GLY A 27 7.80 -10.50 3.70
CA GLY A 27 7.21 -9.69 2.67
C GLY A 27 7.07 -8.26 3.21
N VAL A 28 7.26 -7.27 2.36
CA VAL A 28 7.15 -5.87 2.75
C VAL A 28 6.41 -5.11 1.67
N GLU A 29 5.47 -4.28 2.08
CA GLU A 29 4.80 -3.28 1.25
C GLU A 29 5.04 -1.92 1.89
N LEU A 30 5.48 -0.96 1.08
CA LEU A 30 5.75 0.41 1.51
C LEU A 30 4.94 1.36 0.64
N GLU A 31 4.07 2.16 1.26
CA GLU A 31 3.27 3.17 0.59
C GLU A 31 3.77 4.56 0.92
N PHE A 32 3.78 5.44 -0.06
CA PHE A 32 4.24 6.82 0.08
C PHE A 32 3.36 7.78 -0.71
N PRO A 33 3.12 9.01 -0.21
CA PRO A 33 2.57 10.07 -1.02
C PRO A 33 3.62 10.59 -2.01
N ILE A 34 3.16 10.97 -3.20
CA ILE A 34 3.91 11.77 -4.16
C ILE A 34 3.48 13.21 -3.98
N VAL A 35 4.39 14.05 -3.50
CA VAL A 35 4.09 15.42 -3.08
C VAL A 35 4.72 16.42 -4.04
N GLU A 36 4.00 17.49 -4.38
CA GLU A 36 4.53 18.66 -5.10
C GLU A 36 5.28 19.57 -4.13
N THR A 37 6.52 19.92 -4.45
CA THR A 37 7.48 20.55 -3.51
C THR A 37 7.31 22.05 -3.30
N ASN A 38 6.53 22.74 -4.16
CA ASN A 38 6.22 24.17 -4.00
C ASN A 38 4.90 24.42 -3.23
N GLY A 39 4.31 23.35 -2.65
CA GLY A 39 3.10 23.45 -1.83
C GLY A 39 1.79 23.46 -2.62
N ASN A 40 1.81 23.06 -3.88
CA ASN A 40 0.61 22.87 -4.68
C ASN A 40 0.11 21.41 -4.55
N LYS A 41 -1.14 21.20 -4.97
CA LYS A 41 -1.67 19.84 -5.11
C LYS A 41 -0.82 18.99 -6.06
N THR A 42 -0.75 17.71 -5.81
CA THR A 42 -0.07 16.76 -6.70
C THR A 42 -0.65 16.81 -8.11
N ASN A 43 0.23 16.95 -9.09
CA ASN A 43 -0.17 16.87 -10.49
C ASN A 43 -0.20 15.40 -10.92
N ILE A 44 -1.39 14.85 -11.07
CA ILE A 44 -1.59 13.44 -11.43
C ILE A 44 -1.04 13.07 -12.82
N GLU A 45 -0.84 14.04 -13.72
CA GLU A 45 -0.18 13.74 -14.99
C GLU A 45 1.34 13.55 -14.82
N VAL A 46 1.96 14.20 -13.85
CA VAL A 46 3.37 13.95 -13.49
C VAL A 46 3.50 12.53 -12.93
N THR A 47 2.60 12.12 -12.03
CA THR A 47 2.65 10.78 -11.46
C THR A 47 2.38 9.69 -12.49
N LYS A 48 1.43 9.87 -13.40
CA LYS A 48 1.20 8.96 -14.54
C LYS A 48 2.39 8.92 -15.50
N ASN A 49 3.04 10.08 -15.74
CA ASN A 49 4.21 10.14 -16.59
C ASN A 49 5.40 9.38 -15.98
N LEU A 50 5.55 9.40 -14.65
CA LEU A 50 6.52 8.54 -13.96
C LEU A 50 6.34 7.08 -14.39
N PHE A 51 5.12 6.53 -14.31
CA PHE A 51 4.86 5.14 -14.66
C PHE A 51 5.08 4.85 -16.14
N ARG A 52 4.73 5.79 -17.03
CA ARG A 52 5.03 5.67 -18.46
C ARG A 52 6.54 5.66 -18.72
N THR A 53 7.30 6.48 -18.00
CA THR A 53 8.76 6.53 -18.11
C THR A 53 9.39 5.23 -17.62
N LEU A 54 8.97 4.73 -16.45
CA LEU A 54 9.46 3.46 -15.91
C LEU A 54 9.11 2.29 -16.85
N ALA A 55 7.93 2.27 -17.45
CA ALA A 55 7.50 1.24 -18.39
C ALA A 55 8.36 1.19 -19.67
N ASN A 56 9.08 2.25 -20.01
CA ASN A 56 10.00 2.29 -21.12
C ASN A 56 11.44 1.83 -20.75
N LEU A 57 11.72 1.59 -19.48
CA LEU A 57 12.99 1.02 -19.06
C LEU A 57 12.98 -0.51 -19.24
N SER A 58 14.11 -1.08 -19.65
CA SER A 58 14.25 -2.52 -19.88
C SER A 58 14.03 -3.40 -18.67
N ASP A 59 14.13 -2.82 -17.48
CA ASP A 59 14.05 -3.54 -16.22
C ASP A 59 12.63 -3.69 -15.68
N PHE A 60 11.64 -3.07 -16.35
CA PHE A 60 10.24 -3.08 -15.94
C PHE A 60 9.31 -3.56 -17.06
N GLU A 61 8.29 -4.30 -16.68
CA GLU A 61 7.17 -4.69 -17.53
C GLU A 61 5.85 -4.15 -16.95
N VAL A 62 4.92 -3.77 -17.83
CA VAL A 62 3.58 -3.35 -17.44
C VAL A 62 2.75 -4.57 -17.06
N GLU A 63 2.32 -4.67 -15.80
CA GLU A 63 1.47 -5.77 -15.33
C GLU A 63 -0.02 -5.41 -15.35
N LYS A 64 -0.34 -4.12 -15.08
CA LYS A 64 -1.72 -3.62 -15.15
C LYS A 64 -1.80 -2.22 -15.74
N ILE A 65 -2.91 -1.97 -16.41
CA ILE A 65 -3.32 -0.65 -16.94
C ILE A 65 -4.68 -0.26 -16.37
N ASP A 66 -4.96 1.05 -16.36
CA ASP A 66 -6.29 1.58 -16.04
C ASP A 66 -7.23 1.56 -17.26
N ASP A 67 -8.50 1.98 -17.07
CA ASP A 67 -9.49 2.07 -18.15
C ASP A 67 -9.08 3.07 -19.26
N ASN A 68 -8.13 3.97 -18.99
CA ASN A 68 -7.58 4.95 -19.95
C ASN A 68 -6.24 4.50 -20.54
N GLN A 69 -5.85 3.24 -20.37
CA GLN A 69 -4.60 2.64 -20.88
C GLN A 69 -3.33 3.22 -20.24
N ASN A 70 -3.40 3.88 -19.07
CA ASN A 70 -2.21 4.28 -18.35
C ASN A 70 -1.64 3.08 -17.59
N PRO A 71 -0.32 2.85 -17.58
CA PRO A 71 0.31 1.90 -16.66
C PRO A 71 0.02 2.28 -15.21
N ILE A 72 -0.46 1.33 -14.42
CA ILE A 72 -0.79 1.53 -13.01
C ILE A 72 -0.10 0.53 -12.08
N GLN A 73 0.45 -0.51 -12.65
CA GLN A 73 1.27 -1.50 -11.94
C GLN A 73 2.36 -2.01 -12.87
N LEU A 74 3.58 -1.91 -12.37
CA LEU A 74 4.79 -2.40 -13.04
C LEU A 74 5.40 -3.52 -12.22
N ILE A 75 6.00 -4.50 -12.89
CA ILE A 75 6.78 -5.55 -12.27
C ILE A 75 8.24 -5.40 -12.71
N HIS A 76 9.16 -5.46 -11.76
CA HIS A 76 10.58 -5.46 -12.06
C HIS A 76 11.01 -6.84 -12.56
N CYS A 77 11.65 -6.91 -13.71
CA CYS A 77 11.88 -8.16 -14.46
C CYS A 77 12.67 -9.22 -13.69
N SER A 78 13.66 -8.82 -12.90
CA SER A 78 14.53 -9.76 -12.17
C SER A 78 14.05 -10.04 -10.75
N SER A 79 13.74 -9.02 -9.95
CA SER A 79 13.35 -9.20 -8.54
C SER A 79 11.89 -9.61 -8.34
N LYS A 80 11.04 -9.37 -9.36
CA LYS A 80 9.58 -9.54 -9.30
C LYS A 80 8.87 -8.62 -8.32
N ASP A 81 9.56 -7.61 -7.81
CA ASP A 81 8.95 -6.53 -7.03
C ASP A 81 7.93 -5.77 -7.90
N ARG A 82 6.90 -5.24 -7.27
CA ARG A 82 5.89 -4.44 -7.95
C ARG A 82 5.94 -3.01 -7.49
N ILE A 83 5.74 -2.09 -8.43
CA ILE A 83 5.55 -0.67 -8.17
C ILE A 83 4.17 -0.33 -8.73
N LEU A 84 3.30 0.23 -7.90
CA LEU A 84 1.92 0.48 -8.29
C LEU A 84 1.36 1.75 -7.66
N PHE A 85 0.25 2.25 -8.21
CA PHE A 85 -0.57 3.24 -7.53
C PHE A 85 -1.47 2.55 -6.52
N GLU A 86 -1.46 3.04 -5.26
CA GLU A 86 -2.38 2.54 -4.24
C GLU A 86 -3.61 3.45 -4.18
N LEU A 87 -4.72 2.93 -4.61
CA LEU A 87 -6.05 3.53 -4.72
C LEU A 87 -6.13 4.81 -5.55
N SER A 88 -5.26 5.79 -5.39
CA SER A 88 -5.23 7.05 -6.16
C SER A 88 -3.89 7.24 -6.88
N TYR A 89 -3.85 8.20 -7.81
CA TYR A 89 -2.60 8.55 -8.50
C TYR A 89 -1.68 9.43 -7.64
N ASN A 90 -2.07 9.77 -6.40
CA ASN A 90 -1.28 10.58 -5.47
C ASN A 90 -0.35 9.73 -4.58
N THR A 91 -0.55 8.42 -4.57
CA THR A 91 0.19 7.49 -3.71
C THR A 91 0.84 6.39 -4.52
N ILE A 92 2.06 6.03 -4.15
CA ILE A 92 2.84 4.97 -4.78
C ILE A 92 3.14 3.88 -3.75
N GLU A 93 2.98 2.64 -4.15
CA GLU A 93 3.31 1.46 -3.35
C GLU A 93 4.47 0.70 -3.98
N PHE A 94 5.36 0.22 -3.12
CA PHE A 94 6.40 -0.75 -3.43
C PHE A 94 6.06 -2.06 -2.73
N ALA A 95 5.53 -3.03 -3.48
CA ALA A 95 5.27 -4.38 -2.99
C ALA A 95 6.47 -5.27 -3.34
N PHE A 96 7.32 -5.52 -2.35
CA PHE A 96 8.54 -6.31 -2.54
C PHE A 96 8.22 -7.80 -2.56
N GLU A 97 8.82 -8.52 -3.50
CA GLU A 97 8.85 -9.97 -3.46
C GLU A 97 9.57 -10.40 -2.17
N ARG A 98 9.16 -11.56 -1.65
CA ARG A 98 9.71 -12.10 -0.41
C ARG A 98 11.24 -12.02 -0.35
N ALA A 99 11.77 -11.71 0.81
CA ALA A 99 13.19 -11.53 1.07
C ALA A 99 13.61 -12.31 2.32
N HIS A 100 14.90 -12.63 2.43
CA HIS A 100 15.44 -13.27 3.63
C HIS A 100 15.73 -12.27 4.75
N SER A 101 15.82 -10.98 4.43
CA SER A 101 16.09 -9.95 5.42
C SER A 101 15.54 -8.59 5.02
N ILE A 102 15.27 -7.74 6.01
CA ILE A 102 14.88 -6.35 5.80
C ILE A 102 15.98 -5.53 5.10
N ASN A 103 17.25 -5.88 5.30
CA ASN A 103 18.36 -5.22 4.63
C ASN A 103 18.37 -5.47 3.11
N GLU A 104 17.90 -6.62 2.67
CA GLU A 104 17.72 -6.92 1.25
C GLU A 104 16.61 -6.05 0.65
N VAL A 105 15.49 -5.91 1.36
CA VAL A 105 14.40 -5.01 0.96
C VAL A 105 14.88 -3.57 0.88
N ALA A 106 15.60 -3.09 1.90
CA ALA A 106 16.13 -1.73 1.95
C ALA A 106 17.02 -1.41 0.73
N LYS A 107 17.92 -2.32 0.36
CA LYS A 107 18.79 -2.14 -0.82
C LYS A 107 17.99 -2.04 -2.12
N ARG A 108 16.95 -2.87 -2.28
CA ARG A 108 16.06 -2.81 -3.45
C ARG A 108 15.28 -1.50 -3.49
N PHE A 109 14.74 -1.07 -2.35
CA PHE A 109 14.05 0.20 -2.21
C PHE A 109 14.94 1.39 -2.56
N GLU A 110 16.17 1.45 -2.03
CA GLU A 110 17.14 2.49 -2.37
C GLU A 110 17.47 2.53 -3.88
N ALA A 111 17.54 1.37 -4.52
CA ALA A 111 17.77 1.29 -5.96
C ALA A 111 16.58 1.90 -6.75
N TYR A 112 15.34 1.60 -6.35
CA TYR A 112 14.15 2.20 -6.96
C TYR A 112 14.07 3.71 -6.74
N LEU A 113 14.39 4.20 -5.53
CA LEU A 113 14.40 5.63 -5.25
C LEU A 113 15.40 6.39 -6.11
N LYS A 114 16.58 5.82 -6.40
CA LYS A 114 17.59 6.43 -7.29
C LYS A 114 17.09 6.61 -8.73
N ILE A 115 16.13 5.81 -9.16
CA ILE A 115 15.51 5.93 -10.49
C ILE A 115 14.33 6.90 -10.43
N ILE A 116 13.47 6.77 -9.44
CA ILE A 116 12.16 7.44 -9.37
C ILE A 116 12.29 8.90 -8.95
N GLN A 117 13.08 9.20 -7.91
CA GLN A 117 13.18 10.55 -7.37
C GLN A 117 13.67 11.59 -8.42
N PRO A 118 14.71 11.32 -9.22
CA PRO A 118 15.12 12.29 -10.26
C PRO A 118 14.00 12.58 -11.27
N ILE A 119 13.25 11.57 -11.70
CA ILE A 119 12.14 11.74 -12.66
C ILE A 119 11.04 12.65 -12.08
N LEU A 120 10.72 12.48 -10.81
CA LEU A 120 9.73 13.31 -10.12
C LEU A 120 10.24 14.73 -9.92
N GLN A 121 11.51 14.89 -9.51
CA GLN A 121 12.14 16.18 -9.21
C GLN A 121 12.24 17.11 -10.44
N GLU A 122 12.33 16.58 -11.65
CA GLU A 122 12.25 17.35 -12.90
C GLU A 122 10.94 18.16 -13.01
N ASN A 123 9.89 17.74 -12.30
CA ASN A 123 8.58 18.39 -12.29
C ASN A 123 8.18 18.88 -10.89
N ASN A 124 9.13 19.15 -10.00
CA ASN A 124 8.90 19.61 -8.62
C ASN A 124 8.02 18.64 -7.80
N HIS A 125 8.18 17.35 -8.00
CA HIS A 125 7.53 16.32 -7.19
C HIS A 125 8.57 15.43 -6.53
N GLU A 126 8.18 14.80 -5.42
CA GLU A 126 9.01 13.80 -4.75
C GLU A 126 8.16 12.81 -3.94
N ILE A 127 8.73 11.65 -3.65
CA ILE A 127 8.19 10.71 -2.67
C ILE A 127 8.61 11.19 -1.29
N GLN A 128 7.63 11.31 -0.37
CA GLN A 128 7.88 11.72 1.03
C GLN A 128 7.39 10.66 2.01
N GLY A 129 8.00 10.62 3.20
CA GLY A 129 7.67 9.65 4.25
C GLY A 129 6.54 10.14 5.16
N HIS A 130 5.29 10.17 4.67
CA HIS A 130 4.10 10.54 5.44
C HIS A 130 3.10 9.39 5.46
N GLY A 131 2.45 9.17 6.58
CA GLY A 131 1.34 8.22 6.70
C GLY A 131 0.03 8.74 6.10
N ILE A 132 -0.04 10.05 5.83
CA ILE A 132 -1.15 10.72 5.15
C ILE A 132 -0.55 11.76 4.21
N HIS A 133 -1.11 11.87 3.02
CA HIS A 133 -0.68 12.89 2.07
C HIS A 133 -0.87 14.30 2.66
N PRO A 134 0.18 15.14 2.77
CA PRO A 134 0.07 16.44 3.46
C PRO A 134 -0.96 17.38 2.85
N LEU A 135 -1.21 17.29 1.55
CA LEU A 135 -2.21 18.09 0.82
C LEU A 135 -3.44 17.27 0.43
N TRP A 136 -3.87 16.35 1.28
CA TRP A 136 -4.99 15.45 0.98
C TRP A 136 -6.33 16.17 0.73
N LYS A 137 -6.52 17.38 1.28
CA LYS A 137 -7.75 18.18 1.07
C LYS A 137 -7.81 18.83 -0.31
N GLU A 138 -6.64 19.19 -0.83
CA GLU A 138 -6.48 19.92 -2.09
C GLU A 138 -6.34 18.99 -3.30
N ASN A 139 -5.88 17.77 -3.06
CA ASN A 139 -5.63 16.78 -4.10
C ASN A 139 -6.92 16.25 -4.75
N ASP A 140 -6.78 15.81 -5.98
CA ASP A 140 -7.77 14.93 -6.60
C ASP A 140 -7.61 13.51 -6.02
N ASN A 141 -8.48 13.18 -5.07
CA ASN A 141 -8.53 11.89 -4.42
C ASN A 141 -9.42 10.87 -5.17
N SER A 142 -9.66 11.08 -6.45
CA SER A 142 -10.38 10.13 -7.28
C SER A 142 -9.58 8.82 -7.37
N PRO A 143 -10.24 7.66 -7.29
CA PRO A 143 -9.56 6.39 -7.39
C PRO A 143 -9.01 6.18 -8.79
N VAL A 144 -7.93 5.44 -8.89
CA VAL A 144 -7.43 4.87 -10.15
C VAL A 144 -8.58 4.14 -10.85
N LYS A 145 -8.74 4.37 -12.14
CA LYS A 145 -9.91 3.92 -12.92
C LYS A 145 -9.87 2.43 -13.21
N ILE A 146 -10.10 1.60 -12.19
CA ILE A 146 -10.31 0.17 -12.29
C ILE A 146 -11.53 -0.24 -11.45
N GLU A 147 -12.23 -1.30 -11.85
CA GLU A 147 -13.44 -1.77 -11.18
C GLU A 147 -13.26 -2.06 -9.69
N ARG A 148 -12.12 -2.66 -9.29
CA ARG A 148 -11.82 -2.96 -7.89
C ARG A 148 -11.87 -1.70 -7.01
N TYR A 149 -11.24 -0.60 -7.45
CA TYR A 149 -11.18 0.63 -6.67
C TYR A 149 -12.49 1.41 -6.71
N LYS A 150 -13.21 1.38 -7.83
CA LYS A 150 -14.58 1.92 -7.91
C LYS A 150 -15.49 1.22 -6.91
N MET A 151 -15.44 -0.12 -6.84
CA MET A 151 -16.20 -0.92 -5.89
C MET A 151 -15.81 -0.60 -4.44
N LEU A 152 -14.51 -0.52 -4.13
CA LEU A 152 -14.03 -0.20 -2.79
C LEU A 152 -14.52 1.17 -2.33
N MET A 153 -14.40 2.20 -3.17
CA MET A 153 -14.85 3.55 -2.85
C MET A 153 -16.37 3.60 -2.66
N ALA A 154 -17.14 2.88 -3.48
CA ALA A 154 -18.58 2.76 -3.31
C ALA A 154 -18.94 2.09 -1.98
N PHE A 155 -18.21 1.05 -1.59
CA PHE A 155 -18.38 0.37 -0.31
C PHE A 155 -18.07 1.30 0.87
N LEU A 156 -16.96 2.02 0.84
CA LEU A 156 -16.59 2.98 1.89
C LEU A 156 -17.59 4.15 2.02
N ALA A 157 -18.21 4.53 0.91
CA ALA A 157 -19.25 5.57 0.89
C ALA A 157 -20.63 5.08 1.38
N MET A 158 -20.82 3.76 1.57
CA MET A 158 -22.07 3.18 2.03
C MET A 158 -22.30 3.45 3.53
N ASN A 159 -22.60 4.68 3.89
CA ASN A 159 -22.91 5.10 5.26
C ASN A 159 -24.34 4.71 5.73
N GLY A 160 -25.02 3.81 5.04
CA GLY A 160 -26.47 3.59 5.18
C GLY A 160 -26.92 2.64 6.30
N THR A 161 -26.04 1.97 7.03
CA THR A 161 -26.45 0.90 7.96
C THR A 161 -26.25 1.25 9.45
N GLY A 162 -26.20 2.54 9.79
CA GLY A 162 -26.06 2.99 11.18
C GLY A 162 -24.63 2.89 11.74
N MET A 163 -23.69 2.33 11.00
CA MET A 163 -22.28 2.37 11.33
C MET A 163 -21.60 3.44 10.45
N LYS A 164 -21.39 4.62 11.01
CA LYS A 164 -20.50 5.61 10.43
C LYS A 164 -19.07 5.10 10.60
N THR A 165 -18.57 4.39 9.60
CA THR A 165 -17.25 3.77 9.67
C THR A 165 -16.13 4.80 9.64
N HIS A 166 -16.32 5.93 8.95
CA HIS A 166 -15.29 6.97 8.85
C HIS A 166 -15.86 8.33 8.48
N SER A 167 -15.22 9.43 8.95
CA SER A 167 -15.62 10.80 8.58
C SER A 167 -15.23 11.17 7.15
N TYR A 168 -14.26 10.47 6.57
CA TYR A 168 -13.72 10.71 5.25
C TYR A 168 -13.79 9.42 4.42
N PRO A 169 -14.89 9.18 3.65
CA PRO A 169 -15.04 7.94 2.88
C PRO A 169 -13.91 7.68 1.86
N SER A 170 -13.26 8.76 1.39
CA SER A 170 -12.14 8.68 0.44
C SER A 170 -10.76 8.46 1.10
N TYR A 171 -10.71 8.17 2.39
CA TYR A 171 -9.43 8.07 3.13
C TYR A 171 -8.42 7.13 2.49
N GLY A 172 -8.86 6.03 1.91
CA GLY A 172 -7.98 5.09 1.23
C GLY A 172 -7.18 5.70 0.06
N ALA A 173 -7.63 6.85 -0.48
CA ALA A 173 -6.95 7.52 -1.59
C ALA A 173 -5.79 8.44 -1.17
N PHE A 174 -5.58 8.64 0.12
CA PHE A 174 -4.56 9.55 0.63
C PHE A 174 -3.81 9.07 1.89
N ILE A 175 -4.18 7.92 2.46
CA ILE A 175 -3.38 7.26 3.50
C ILE A 175 -2.28 6.42 2.85
N CYS A 176 -1.16 6.27 3.57
CA CYS A 176 -0.02 5.47 3.17
C CYS A 176 0.37 4.57 4.34
N GLY A 177 0.21 3.28 4.16
CA GLY A 177 0.51 2.27 5.16
C GLY A 177 1.79 1.50 4.85
N ASN A 178 2.44 0.98 5.88
CA ASN A 178 3.50 0.00 5.71
C ASN A 178 3.01 -1.36 6.20
N GLN A 179 3.22 -2.39 5.41
CA GLN A 179 2.83 -3.74 5.77
C GLN A 179 4.05 -4.65 5.81
N VAL A 180 4.10 -5.53 6.81
CA VAL A 180 5.12 -6.56 6.93
C VAL A 180 4.42 -7.91 7.08
N GLN A 181 4.68 -8.82 6.15
CA GLN A 181 4.21 -10.18 6.18
C GLN A 181 5.34 -11.09 6.65
N LEU A 182 5.03 -12.02 7.52
CA LEU A 182 5.98 -13.01 8.02
C LEU A 182 5.56 -14.40 7.59
N ASP A 183 6.51 -15.19 7.16
CA ASP A 183 6.28 -16.60 6.90
C ASP A 183 6.05 -17.35 8.22
N VAL A 184 5.00 -18.14 8.29
CA VAL A 184 4.61 -18.89 9.48
C VAL A 184 4.39 -20.37 9.15
N ARG A 185 4.65 -21.24 10.14
CA ARG A 185 4.40 -22.66 10.02
C ARG A 185 3.13 -23.05 10.77
N ARG A 186 2.61 -24.24 10.45
CA ARG A 186 1.44 -24.81 11.09
C ARG A 186 1.60 -24.95 12.61
N ASP A 187 2.81 -25.21 13.10
CA ASP A 187 3.08 -25.42 14.53
C ASP A 187 3.21 -24.12 15.33
N ASN A 188 3.40 -22.96 14.68
CA ASN A 188 3.69 -21.72 15.37
C ASN A 188 2.74 -20.55 15.08
N TYR A 189 1.85 -20.64 14.07
CA TYR A 189 1.03 -19.50 13.61
C TYR A 189 0.16 -18.88 14.73
N LEU A 190 -0.45 -19.69 15.61
CA LEU A 190 -1.27 -19.17 16.71
C LEU A 190 -0.42 -18.37 17.71
N ARG A 191 0.79 -18.84 18.00
CA ARG A 191 1.71 -18.13 18.89
C ARG A 191 2.12 -16.80 18.30
N ILE A 192 2.38 -16.75 17.00
CA ILE A 192 2.78 -15.54 16.26
C ILE A 192 1.61 -14.54 16.24
N ILE A 193 0.39 -14.96 15.86
CA ILE A 193 -0.80 -14.10 15.88
C ILE A 193 -1.03 -13.52 17.27
N ASN A 194 -0.94 -14.33 18.32
CA ASN A 194 -1.11 -13.86 19.69
C ASN A 194 0.00 -12.90 20.14
N ALA A 195 1.23 -13.08 19.67
CA ALA A 195 2.33 -12.16 19.94
C ALA A 195 2.08 -10.80 19.28
N PHE A 196 1.68 -10.78 18.00
CA PHE A 196 1.35 -9.53 17.29
C PHE A 196 0.18 -8.79 17.93
N ASN A 197 -0.89 -9.51 18.32
CA ASN A 197 -2.02 -8.90 19.04
C ASN A 197 -1.60 -8.23 20.36
N LYS A 198 -0.60 -8.76 21.06
CA LYS A 198 -0.10 -8.18 22.31
C LYS A 198 0.70 -6.89 22.11
N ILE A 199 1.37 -6.75 20.95
CA ILE A 199 2.20 -5.56 20.66
C ILE A 199 1.46 -4.53 19.79
N GLU A 200 0.17 -4.73 19.49
CA GLU A 200 -0.59 -3.87 18.55
C GLU A 200 -0.58 -2.40 19.01
N ALA A 201 -0.89 -2.13 20.26
CA ALA A 201 -0.86 -0.78 20.82
C ALA A 201 0.55 -0.16 20.77
N ALA A 202 1.59 -0.96 21.02
CA ALA A 202 2.98 -0.51 20.94
C ALA A 202 3.38 -0.18 19.51
N LYS A 203 2.92 -0.95 18.52
CA LYS A 203 3.14 -0.66 17.10
C LYS A 203 2.53 0.69 16.72
N ALA A 204 1.28 0.91 17.06
CA ALA A 204 0.60 2.17 16.80
C ALA A 204 1.36 3.36 17.43
N TYR A 205 1.81 3.23 18.67
CA TYR A 205 2.58 4.28 19.36
C TYR A 205 3.95 4.56 18.69
N LEU A 206 4.68 3.52 18.30
CA LEU A 206 6.03 3.66 17.76
C LEU A 206 6.06 4.10 16.28
N PHE A 207 5.05 3.72 15.52
CA PHE A 207 5.05 3.89 14.06
C PHE A 207 3.97 4.83 13.54
N SER A 208 3.20 5.48 14.43
CA SER A 208 2.21 6.47 13.99
C SER A 208 2.90 7.65 13.30
N ASN A 209 2.48 7.92 12.08
CA ASN A 209 2.97 9.03 11.25
C ASN A 209 1.82 9.65 10.43
N SER A 210 0.61 9.64 11.02
CA SER A 210 -0.63 10.04 10.37
C SER A 210 -1.23 11.20 11.14
N GLU A 211 -0.69 12.40 10.94
CA GLU A 211 -1.21 13.61 11.58
C GLU A 211 -2.14 14.35 10.61
N PHE A 212 -3.41 14.49 11.01
CA PHE A 212 -4.30 15.46 10.39
C PHE A 212 -4.15 16.79 11.12
N SER A 213 -3.91 17.87 10.39
CA SER A 213 -3.90 19.23 10.95
C SER A 213 -5.15 19.45 11.84
N ALA A 214 -5.01 19.62 13.13
CA ALA A 214 -6.06 19.83 14.12
C ALA A 214 -7.07 18.68 14.34
N GLU A 215 -7.05 17.63 13.55
CA GLU A 215 -7.89 16.45 13.71
C GLU A 215 -7.00 15.23 13.83
N ALA A 216 -6.91 14.64 15.00
CA ALA A 216 -6.18 13.40 15.17
C ALA A 216 -6.93 12.26 14.46
N TRP A 217 -6.29 11.68 13.47
CA TRP A 217 -6.68 10.40 12.88
C TRP A 217 -5.99 9.30 13.67
N ASP A 218 -6.70 8.31 14.14
CA ASP A 218 -6.17 7.15 14.86
C ASP A 218 -5.25 7.43 16.07
N THR A 219 -4.89 8.67 16.33
CA THR A 219 -4.04 9.07 17.45
C THR A 219 -4.83 9.57 18.67
N LYS A 220 -6.15 9.49 18.62
CA LYS A 220 -6.96 9.58 19.85
C LYS A 220 -6.85 8.26 20.59
N ILE A 221 -5.75 8.11 21.29
CA ILE A 221 -5.60 7.15 22.36
C ILE A 221 -6.21 7.76 23.63
#